data_d5f0e1997d74e246480129152f676e97
#
_entry.id   d5f0e1997d74e246480129152f676e97
#
_cell.length_a   1.000
_cell.length_b   1.000
_cell.length_c   1.000
_cell.angle_alpha   90.00
_cell.angle_beta   90.00
_cell.angle_gamma   90.00
#
_symmetry.space_group_name_H-M   'P 1'
#
loop_
_entity.id
_entity.type
_entity.pdbx_description
1 polymer ?
#
loop_
_entity_poly.entity_id
_entity_poly.type
_entity_poly.pdbx_seq_one_letter_code
_entity_poly.pdbx_strand_id
1 'polypeptide(L)'
;PHHSLFFFFYFEVHGKEIYTSKKWPTDPLFYLSVSSVTDETVAPDGCDNLVFLIPVAAGLDADTEELRENYFQKILNRFEKKTGQQIRNNIIYKKSYSISNFVTDYNSFKGNAYGLANTLMQTAIFRPSCRSIKIKNLFYTGQLTVPGPGVPPSLISGEVVANEVVKHFGK
;
A
#
# COMPACT_ATOMS: atom_id res chain seq x y z
N PRO A 1 8.27 14.72 13.44
CA PRO A 1 8.12 14.89 11.98
C PRO A 1 6.89 14.18 11.46
N HIS A 2 6.21 14.76 10.47
CA HIS A 2 5.00 14.20 9.86
C HIS A 2 5.24 12.82 9.23
N HIS A 3 6.41 12.63 8.64
CA HIS A 3 6.81 11.36 8.02
C HIS A 3 8.12 10.84 8.59
N SER A 4 8.19 9.55 8.84
CA SER A 4 9.40 8.88 9.31
C SER A 4 9.53 7.50 8.68
N LEU A 5 10.75 7.17 8.28
CA LEU A 5 11.10 5.84 7.80
C LEU A 5 11.96 5.14 8.85
N PHE A 6 11.50 3.97 9.27
CA PHE A 6 12.20 3.14 10.22
C PHE A 6 12.93 2.02 9.47
N PHE A 7 14.19 2.31 9.09
CA PHE A 7 15.09 1.33 8.51
C PHE A 7 15.89 0.62 9.62
N PHE A 8 16.04 -0.67 9.47
CA PHE A 8 17.09 -1.43 10.14
C PHE A 8 18.13 -1.89 9.11
N PHE A 9 19.29 -2.37 9.58
CA PHE A 9 20.46 -2.72 8.77
C PHE A 9 20.21 -3.75 7.64
N TYR A 10 18.98 -4.26 7.49
CA TYR A 10 18.63 -5.38 6.60
C TYR A 10 17.59 -5.03 5.54
N PHE A 11 17.71 -3.86 4.89
CA PHE A 11 16.87 -3.51 3.74
C PHE A 11 16.87 -4.63 2.69
N GLU A 12 18.05 -5.20 2.39
CA GLU A 12 18.17 -6.30 1.44
C GLU A 12 17.45 -7.57 1.88
N VAL A 13 17.44 -7.88 3.18
CA VAL A 13 16.74 -9.06 3.72
C VAL A 13 15.25 -8.89 3.53
N HIS A 14 14.69 -7.75 3.93
CA HIS A 14 13.28 -7.46 3.72
C HIS A 14 12.90 -7.51 2.23
N GLY A 15 13.71 -6.89 1.38
CA GLY A 15 13.51 -6.95 -0.08
C GLY A 15 13.50 -8.38 -0.62
N LYS A 16 14.44 -9.23 -0.21
CA LYS A 16 14.45 -10.65 -0.58
C LYS A 16 13.23 -11.39 -0.06
N GLU A 17 12.78 -11.11 1.16
CA GLU A 17 11.61 -11.75 1.76
C GLU A 17 10.34 -11.45 0.98
N ILE A 18 10.11 -10.20 0.56
CA ILE A 18 8.88 -9.81 -0.13
C ILE A 18 8.90 -10.06 -1.64
N TYR A 19 10.06 -9.87 -2.32
CA TYR A 19 10.15 -9.99 -3.78
C TYR A 19 10.55 -11.38 -4.26
N THR A 20 11.47 -12.05 -3.54
CA THR A 20 12.04 -13.33 -3.98
C THR A 20 11.37 -14.49 -3.27
N SER A 21 11.41 -14.50 -1.94
CA SER A 21 10.90 -15.61 -1.12
C SER A 21 9.39 -15.58 -0.94
N LYS A 22 8.77 -14.43 -1.14
CA LYS A 22 7.32 -14.18 -0.97
C LYS A 22 6.81 -14.74 0.35
N LYS A 23 7.39 -14.26 1.43
CA LYS A 23 7.01 -14.62 2.80
C LYS A 23 6.78 -13.38 3.66
N TRP A 24 6.13 -13.56 4.78
CA TRP A 24 5.98 -12.51 5.78
C TRP A 24 7.36 -12.06 6.28
N PRO A 25 7.67 -10.74 6.26
CA PRO A 25 8.99 -10.26 6.67
C PRO A 25 9.28 -10.58 8.13
N THR A 26 10.46 -11.14 8.39
CA THR A 26 10.86 -11.52 9.76
C THR A 26 11.08 -10.27 10.64
N ASP A 27 11.76 -9.27 10.08
CA ASP A 27 11.99 -7.97 10.72
C ASP A 27 11.56 -6.85 9.74
N PRO A 28 10.28 -6.43 9.81
CA PRO A 28 9.71 -5.57 8.79
C PRO A 28 10.28 -4.15 8.83
N LEU A 29 10.60 -3.62 7.67
CA LEU A 29 10.69 -2.18 7.48
C LEU A 29 9.29 -1.59 7.63
N PHE A 30 9.18 -0.41 8.18
CA PHE A 30 7.93 0.30 8.18
C PHE A 30 8.10 1.81 8.00
N TYR A 31 7.11 2.38 7.39
CA TYR A 31 6.91 3.81 7.26
C TYR A 31 5.87 4.26 8.28
N LEU A 32 6.12 5.39 8.91
CA LEU A 32 5.19 6.07 9.82
C LEU A 32 4.74 7.39 9.22
N SER A 33 3.45 7.61 9.18
CA SER A 33 2.83 8.92 8.96
C SER A 33 2.09 9.35 10.21
N VAL A 34 2.28 10.61 10.59
CA VAL A 34 1.58 11.27 11.69
C VAL A 34 0.85 12.48 11.11
N SER A 35 -0.32 12.23 10.51
CA SER A 35 -1.07 13.26 9.78
C SER A 35 -1.60 14.37 10.70
N SER A 36 -1.87 14.07 11.97
CA SER A 36 -2.28 15.07 12.98
C SER A 36 -1.28 16.21 13.20
N VAL A 37 0.00 16.02 12.83
CA VAL A 37 1.00 17.10 12.90
C VAL A 37 0.70 18.26 11.94
N THR A 38 -0.02 18.00 10.86
CA THR A 38 -0.33 18.99 9.81
C THR A 38 -1.81 19.25 9.63
N ASP A 39 -2.66 18.38 10.16
CA ASP A 39 -4.12 18.48 10.05
C ASP A 39 -4.75 18.05 11.38
N GLU A 40 -5.22 19.03 12.14
CA GLU A 40 -5.83 18.81 13.45
C GLU A 40 -7.20 18.10 13.36
N THR A 41 -7.80 18.02 12.17
CA THR A 41 -9.13 17.40 11.99
C THR A 41 -9.12 15.88 11.93
N VAL A 42 -7.93 15.26 11.81
CA VAL A 42 -7.79 13.79 11.63
C VAL A 42 -7.61 13.02 12.94
N ALA A 43 -7.63 13.71 14.08
CA ALA A 43 -7.56 13.08 15.40
C ALA A 43 -8.41 13.90 16.40
N PRO A 44 -8.93 13.27 17.48
CA PRO A 44 -9.55 14.03 18.57
C PRO A 44 -8.56 14.96 19.26
N ASP A 45 -9.07 16.00 19.92
CA ASP A 45 -8.26 16.95 20.69
C ASP A 45 -7.32 16.25 21.66
N GLY A 46 -6.04 16.61 21.61
CA GLY A 46 -4.99 16.02 22.45
C GLY A 46 -4.55 14.62 22.05
N CYS A 47 -5.00 14.13 20.90
CA CYS A 47 -4.61 12.82 20.35
C CYS A 47 -3.84 12.96 19.04
N ASP A 48 -3.10 11.92 18.71
CA ASP A 48 -2.39 11.81 17.44
C ASP A 48 -2.91 10.63 16.60
N ASN A 49 -2.88 10.80 15.28
CA ASN A 49 -3.17 9.75 14.31
C ASN A 49 -1.84 9.19 13.75
N LEU A 50 -1.53 7.94 14.09
CA LEU A 50 -0.33 7.26 13.65
C LEU A 50 -0.69 6.15 12.66
N VAL A 51 -0.21 6.26 11.43
CA VAL A 51 -0.38 5.23 10.39
C VAL A 51 0.97 4.56 10.14
N PHE A 52 1.03 3.27 10.45
CA PHE A 52 2.19 2.42 10.17
C PHE A 52 1.95 1.58 8.92
N LEU A 53 2.85 1.67 7.94
CA LEU A 53 2.77 0.90 6.70
C LEU A 53 3.97 -0.03 6.59
N ILE A 54 3.69 -1.32 6.42
CA ILE A 54 4.69 -2.37 6.18
C ILE A 54 4.49 -2.86 4.73
N PRO A 55 5.50 -2.78 3.86
CA PRO A 55 5.48 -3.46 2.57
C PRO A 55 5.49 -4.98 2.77
N VAL A 56 4.53 -5.67 2.15
CA VAL A 56 4.45 -7.15 2.16
C VAL A 56 4.16 -7.66 0.75
N ALA A 57 4.50 -8.91 0.49
CA ALA A 57 4.17 -9.54 -0.79
C ALA A 57 2.66 -9.77 -0.91
N ALA A 58 2.13 -9.69 -2.12
CA ALA A 58 0.75 -10.09 -2.38
C ALA A 58 0.61 -11.62 -2.36
N GLY A 59 -0.54 -12.11 -1.92
CA GLY A 59 -0.88 -13.52 -1.93
C GLY A 59 -0.18 -14.36 -0.87
N LEU A 60 0.19 -13.75 0.24
CA LEU A 60 0.66 -14.48 1.41
C LEU A 60 -0.51 -15.11 2.15
N ASP A 61 -0.32 -16.35 2.58
CA ASP A 61 -1.25 -17.06 3.45
C ASP A 61 -1.11 -16.62 4.91
N ALA A 62 -2.01 -17.13 5.76
CA ALA A 62 -1.98 -16.92 7.20
C ALA A 62 -2.08 -15.45 7.66
N ASP A 63 -2.84 -14.63 6.93
CA ASP A 63 -3.18 -13.25 7.34
C ASP A 63 -4.20 -13.28 8.50
N THR A 64 -3.75 -13.71 9.67
CA THR A 64 -4.56 -13.87 10.88
C THR A 64 -4.46 -12.65 11.81
N GLU A 65 -5.44 -12.46 12.68
CA GLU A 65 -5.39 -11.42 13.71
C GLU A 65 -4.18 -11.59 14.65
N GLU A 66 -3.80 -12.83 14.96
CA GLU A 66 -2.62 -13.12 15.78
C GLU A 66 -1.33 -12.64 15.08
N LEU A 67 -1.20 -12.92 13.77
CA LEU A 67 -0.06 -12.45 13.00
C LEU A 67 0.01 -10.92 12.96
N ARG A 68 -1.12 -10.25 12.74
CA ARG A 68 -1.22 -8.78 12.72
C ARG A 68 -0.87 -8.19 14.09
N GLU A 69 -1.35 -8.82 15.16
CA GLU A 69 -0.99 -8.41 16.51
C GLU A 69 0.51 -8.54 16.77
N ASN A 70 1.13 -9.64 16.35
CA ASN A 70 2.57 -9.84 16.46
C ASN A 70 3.36 -8.75 15.70
N TYR A 71 2.92 -8.38 14.50
CA TYR A 71 3.52 -7.26 13.75
C TYR A 71 3.33 -5.93 14.46
N PHE A 72 2.14 -5.67 14.97
CA PHE A 72 1.85 -4.47 15.74
C PHE A 72 2.78 -4.35 16.95
N GLN A 73 2.95 -5.41 17.72
CA GLN A 73 3.83 -5.43 18.88
C GLN A 73 5.31 -5.20 18.49
N LYS A 74 5.77 -5.79 17.39
CA LYS A 74 7.13 -5.55 16.86
C LYS A 74 7.34 -4.08 16.50
N ILE A 75 6.39 -3.47 15.77
CA ILE A 75 6.45 -2.06 15.38
C ILE A 75 6.46 -1.17 16.61
N LEU A 76 5.54 -1.40 17.54
CA LEU A 76 5.38 -0.60 18.74
C LEU A 76 6.66 -0.63 19.59
N ASN A 77 7.23 -1.81 19.82
CA ASN A 77 8.48 -1.96 20.56
C ASN A 77 9.62 -1.17 19.89
N ARG A 78 9.70 -1.21 18.57
CA ARG A 78 10.73 -0.48 17.81
C ARG A 78 10.51 1.03 17.82
N PHE A 79 9.26 1.45 17.72
CA PHE A 79 8.88 2.87 17.82
C PHE A 79 9.26 3.43 19.19
N GLU A 80 8.81 2.77 20.27
CA GLU A 80 9.08 3.18 21.64
C GLU A 80 10.59 3.21 21.95
N LYS A 81 11.32 2.18 21.52
CA LYS A 81 12.78 2.13 21.66
C LYS A 81 13.50 3.28 20.94
N LYS A 82 13.01 3.63 19.74
CA LYS A 82 13.67 4.65 18.90
C LYS A 82 13.33 6.08 19.32
N THR A 83 12.10 6.30 19.76
CA THR A 83 11.61 7.63 20.16
C THR A 83 11.82 7.94 21.64
N GLY A 84 11.98 6.91 22.48
CA GLY A 84 11.97 7.02 23.94
C GLY A 84 10.58 7.27 24.54
N GLN A 85 9.53 7.30 23.71
CA GLN A 85 8.15 7.54 24.14
C GLN A 85 7.41 6.24 24.35
N GLN A 86 6.78 6.10 25.51
CA GLN A 86 5.94 4.94 25.86
C GLN A 86 4.49 5.29 25.49
N ILE A 87 4.02 4.82 24.34
CA ILE A 87 2.66 5.13 23.85
C ILE A 87 1.66 3.99 24.05
N ARG A 88 2.13 2.81 24.40
CA ARG A 88 1.33 1.58 24.51
C ARG A 88 0.06 1.74 25.33
N ASN A 89 0.15 2.42 26.48
CA ASN A 89 -0.96 2.62 27.39
C ASN A 89 -1.90 3.77 26.99
N ASN A 90 -1.52 4.53 25.96
CA ASN A 90 -2.26 5.68 25.46
C ASN A 90 -3.00 5.39 24.15
N ILE A 91 -2.99 4.13 23.69
CA ILE A 91 -3.67 3.73 22.49
C ILE A 91 -5.17 3.60 22.76
N ILE A 92 -5.96 4.52 22.21
CA ILE A 92 -7.42 4.55 22.36
C ILE A 92 -8.13 3.80 21.23
N TYR A 93 -7.49 3.66 20.08
CA TYR A 93 -8.02 2.96 18.92
C TYR A 93 -6.92 2.31 18.10
N LYS A 94 -7.19 1.11 17.59
CA LYS A 94 -6.28 0.38 16.73
C LYS A 94 -7.06 -0.35 15.63
N LYS A 95 -6.61 -0.23 14.40
CA LYS A 95 -7.13 -1.01 13.26
C LYS A 95 -5.96 -1.49 12.41
N SER A 96 -5.98 -2.77 12.05
CA SER A 96 -5.09 -3.33 11.04
C SER A 96 -5.85 -3.49 9.72
N TYR A 97 -5.14 -3.32 8.61
CA TYR A 97 -5.65 -3.54 7.27
C TYR A 97 -4.58 -4.26 6.46
N SER A 98 -4.90 -5.44 5.94
CA SER A 98 -3.91 -6.31 5.32
C SER A 98 -4.50 -7.06 4.11
N ILE A 99 -3.82 -8.08 3.63
CA ILE A 99 -4.08 -8.82 2.39
C ILE A 99 -5.54 -9.27 2.29
N SER A 100 -6.09 -9.90 3.33
CA SER A 100 -7.47 -10.39 3.32
C SER A 100 -8.50 -9.25 3.20
N ASN A 101 -8.22 -8.09 3.79
CA ASN A 101 -9.08 -6.92 3.66
C ASN A 101 -9.08 -6.39 2.21
N PHE A 102 -7.90 -6.31 1.56
CA PHE A 102 -7.82 -5.92 0.14
C PHE A 102 -8.57 -6.88 -0.77
N VAL A 103 -8.55 -8.19 -0.48
CA VAL A 103 -9.34 -9.18 -1.23
C VAL A 103 -10.83 -8.93 -1.02
N THR A 104 -11.27 -8.78 0.23
CA THR A 104 -12.69 -8.69 0.59
C THR A 104 -13.31 -7.38 0.12
N ASP A 105 -12.64 -6.25 0.40
CA ASP A 105 -13.24 -4.92 0.20
C ASP A 105 -13.07 -4.41 -1.23
N TYR A 106 -12.02 -4.85 -1.93
CA TYR A 106 -11.67 -4.34 -3.27
C TYR A 106 -11.61 -5.41 -4.36
N ASN A 107 -11.92 -6.67 -4.08
CA ASN A 107 -11.71 -7.78 -5.02
C ASN A 107 -10.27 -7.82 -5.58
N SER A 108 -9.31 -7.39 -4.77
CA SER A 108 -7.94 -7.20 -5.22
C SER A 108 -7.26 -8.53 -5.48
N PHE A 109 -6.67 -8.70 -6.66
CA PHE A 109 -5.97 -9.93 -7.00
C PHE A 109 -4.85 -10.22 -6.00
N LYS A 110 -4.98 -11.34 -5.27
CA LYS A 110 -4.05 -11.74 -4.20
C LYS A 110 -3.85 -10.67 -3.11
N GLY A 111 -4.84 -9.81 -2.89
CA GLY A 111 -4.77 -8.77 -1.87
C GLY A 111 -3.70 -7.70 -2.11
N ASN A 112 -3.33 -7.45 -3.36
CA ASN A 112 -2.39 -6.38 -3.66
C ASN A 112 -3.03 -4.99 -3.46
N ALA A 113 -2.27 -4.05 -2.90
CA ALA A 113 -2.73 -2.68 -2.67
C ALA A 113 -2.44 -1.74 -3.86
N TYR A 114 -1.35 -1.98 -4.59
CA TYR A 114 -0.82 -1.07 -5.60
C TYR A 114 -0.83 -1.62 -7.03
N GLY A 115 -1.40 -2.79 -7.24
CA GLY A 115 -1.45 -3.43 -8.56
C GLY A 115 -0.16 -4.17 -8.90
N LEU A 116 0.35 -3.94 -10.11
CA LEU A 116 1.55 -4.62 -10.61
C LEU A 116 2.79 -4.20 -9.81
N ALA A 117 3.72 -5.15 -9.62
CA ALA A 117 5.02 -4.86 -9.05
C ALA A 117 5.80 -3.91 -9.99
N ASN A 118 6.57 -2.99 -9.41
CA ASN A 118 7.38 -2.05 -10.20
C ASN A 118 8.71 -2.69 -10.64
N THR A 119 8.62 -3.88 -11.23
CA THR A 119 9.76 -4.52 -11.91
C THR A 119 9.89 -3.96 -13.32
N LEU A 120 11.06 -4.11 -13.92
CA LEU A 120 11.33 -3.62 -15.28
C LEU A 120 10.25 -4.04 -16.29
N MET A 121 9.79 -5.29 -16.21
CA MET A 121 8.78 -5.86 -17.13
C MET A 121 7.33 -5.52 -16.76
N GLN A 122 7.10 -4.75 -15.72
CA GLN A 122 5.76 -4.35 -15.24
C GLN A 122 5.62 -2.84 -15.06
N THR A 123 6.53 -2.07 -15.64
CA THR A 123 6.53 -0.61 -15.56
C THR A 123 6.49 0.03 -16.94
N ALA A 124 6.18 1.32 -16.98
CA ALA A 124 6.18 2.15 -18.18
C ALA A 124 5.44 1.50 -19.36
N ILE A 125 6.12 1.28 -20.47
CA ILE A 125 5.57 0.72 -21.72
C ILE A 125 5.13 -0.74 -21.61
N PHE A 126 5.58 -1.46 -20.60
CA PHE A 126 5.20 -2.88 -20.35
C PHE A 126 3.94 -3.02 -19.49
N ARG A 127 3.36 -1.91 -19.04
CA ARG A 127 2.06 -1.94 -18.35
C ARG A 127 0.93 -2.29 -19.32
N PRO A 128 -0.14 -2.93 -18.82
CA PRO A 128 -1.34 -3.16 -19.61
C PRO A 128 -1.85 -1.87 -20.24
N SER A 129 -2.21 -1.95 -21.52
CA SER A 129 -2.85 -0.86 -22.23
C SER A 129 -4.20 -0.51 -21.63
N CYS A 130 -4.60 0.75 -21.74
CA CYS A 130 -5.94 1.21 -21.37
C CYS A 130 -7.06 0.61 -22.23
N ARG A 131 -6.75 -0.08 -23.33
CA ARG A 131 -7.72 -0.72 -24.21
C ARG A 131 -7.46 -2.21 -24.30
N SER A 132 -8.53 -3.00 -24.23
CA SER A 132 -8.49 -4.44 -24.41
C SER A 132 -8.08 -4.81 -25.84
N ILE A 133 -7.13 -5.74 -25.96
CA ILE A 133 -6.73 -6.32 -27.24
C ILE A 133 -7.79 -7.30 -27.76
N LYS A 134 -8.51 -7.96 -26.86
CA LYS A 134 -9.47 -9.03 -27.18
C LYS A 134 -10.88 -8.52 -27.42
N ILE A 135 -11.28 -7.48 -26.67
CA ILE A 135 -12.65 -6.96 -26.68
C ILE A 135 -12.61 -5.49 -27.12
N LYS A 136 -13.10 -5.21 -28.30
CA LYS A 136 -12.94 -3.89 -28.97
C LYS A 136 -13.53 -2.70 -28.22
N ASN A 137 -14.59 -2.92 -27.43
CA ASN A 137 -15.32 -1.90 -26.67
C ASN A 137 -15.03 -1.98 -25.16
N LEU A 138 -13.97 -2.66 -24.72
CA LEU A 138 -13.57 -2.74 -23.33
C LEU A 138 -12.33 -1.90 -23.08
N PHE A 139 -12.42 -1.00 -22.12
CA PHE A 139 -11.35 -0.11 -21.69
C PHE A 139 -11.08 -0.30 -20.20
N TYR A 140 -9.85 -0.01 -19.78
CA TYR A 140 -9.38 -0.15 -18.41
C TYR A 140 -8.81 1.17 -17.92
N THR A 141 -9.11 1.53 -16.67
CA THR A 141 -8.55 2.70 -15.99
C THR A 141 -8.07 2.31 -14.60
N GLY A 142 -7.27 3.16 -13.97
CA GLY A 142 -6.79 2.98 -12.61
C GLY A 142 -5.36 2.46 -12.53
N GLN A 143 -4.98 2.05 -11.33
CA GLN A 143 -3.59 1.74 -10.96
C GLN A 143 -2.93 0.57 -11.71
N LEU A 144 -3.70 -0.32 -12.33
CA LEU A 144 -3.18 -1.48 -13.07
C LEU A 144 -2.75 -1.12 -14.51
N THR A 145 -3.19 0.03 -15.02
CA THR A 145 -2.87 0.51 -16.36
C THR A 145 -1.79 1.61 -16.33
N VAL A 146 -1.56 2.27 -17.45
CA VAL A 146 -0.72 3.46 -17.54
C VAL A 146 -1.47 4.69 -17.01
N PRO A 147 -0.81 5.65 -16.31
CA PRO A 147 0.65 5.66 -16.02
C PRO A 147 1.07 4.81 -14.83
N GLY A 148 0.19 4.31 -13.97
CA GLY A 148 0.55 3.40 -12.88
C GLY A 148 -0.18 3.66 -11.56
N PRO A 149 0.39 3.20 -10.42
CA PRO A 149 -0.25 3.29 -9.12
C PRO A 149 -0.16 4.70 -8.52
N GLY A 150 -1.14 5.01 -7.68
CA GLY A 150 -1.26 6.26 -6.95
C GLY A 150 -2.49 7.06 -7.35
N VAL A 151 -2.92 8.00 -6.49
CA VAL A 151 -4.13 8.80 -6.75
C VAL A 151 -3.98 9.67 -8.01
N PRO A 152 -2.91 10.49 -8.17
CA PRO A 152 -2.75 11.29 -9.39
C PRO A 152 -2.64 10.42 -10.66
N PRO A 153 -1.82 9.35 -10.71
CA PRO A 153 -1.78 8.48 -11.88
C PRO A 153 -3.13 7.83 -12.21
N SER A 154 -3.91 7.45 -11.22
CA SER A 154 -5.24 6.86 -11.45
C SER A 154 -6.20 7.86 -12.08
N LEU A 155 -6.19 9.13 -11.65
CA LEU A 155 -6.96 10.21 -12.28
C LEU A 155 -6.52 10.46 -13.74
N ILE A 156 -5.21 10.53 -13.98
CA ILE A 156 -4.64 10.68 -15.32
C ILE A 156 -5.06 9.52 -16.24
N SER A 157 -5.07 8.29 -15.71
CA SER A 157 -5.52 7.13 -16.48
C SER A 157 -7.00 7.26 -16.89
N GLY A 158 -7.84 7.86 -16.05
CA GLY A 158 -9.24 8.15 -16.37
C GLY A 158 -9.37 9.13 -17.54
N GLU A 159 -8.60 10.21 -17.54
CA GLU A 159 -8.55 11.17 -18.66
C GLU A 159 -8.06 10.52 -19.96
N VAL A 160 -6.99 9.73 -19.89
CA VAL A 160 -6.46 9.00 -21.05
C VAL A 160 -7.52 8.08 -21.64
N VAL A 161 -8.22 7.31 -20.79
CA VAL A 161 -9.27 6.39 -21.23
C VAL A 161 -10.46 7.15 -21.83
N ALA A 162 -10.88 8.25 -21.22
CA ALA A 162 -11.98 9.08 -21.76
C ALA A 162 -11.64 9.58 -23.18
N ASN A 163 -10.42 10.08 -23.39
CA ASN A 163 -9.95 10.51 -24.69
C ASN A 163 -9.90 9.36 -25.72
N GLU A 164 -9.46 8.18 -25.32
CA GLU A 164 -9.45 7.00 -26.17
C GLU A 164 -10.89 6.54 -26.56
N VAL A 165 -11.83 6.60 -25.62
CA VAL A 165 -13.24 6.29 -25.89
C VAL A 165 -13.84 7.29 -26.88
N VAL A 166 -13.60 8.59 -26.68
CA VAL A 166 -14.06 9.63 -27.62
C VAL A 166 -13.48 9.44 -29.01
N LYS A 167 -12.18 9.19 -29.13
CA LYS A 167 -11.55 8.90 -30.43
C LYS A 167 -12.12 7.65 -31.10
N HIS A 168 -12.52 6.66 -30.32
CA HIS A 168 -13.00 5.38 -30.87
C HIS A 168 -14.47 5.41 -31.28
N PHE A 169 -15.32 6.13 -30.54
CA PHE A 169 -16.76 6.17 -30.74
C PHE A 169 -17.30 7.55 -31.12
N GLY A 170 -16.55 8.63 -30.88
CA GLY A 170 -16.92 9.98 -31.30
C GLY A 170 -16.83 10.09 -32.82
N LYS A 171 -17.96 10.39 -33.43
CA LYS A 171 -18.07 10.73 -34.82
C LYS A 171 -17.91 12.24 -34.98
#